data_fa6b28d3971cab9f69ca5307516f1933
#
_entry.id   fa6b28d3971cab9f69ca5307516f1933
#
_cell.length_a   1.000
_cell.length_b   1.000
_cell.length_c   1.000
_cell.angle_alpha   90.00
_cell.angle_beta   90.00
_cell.angle_gamma   90.00
#
_symmetry.space_group_name_H-M   'P 1'
#
loop_
_entity.id
_entity.type
_entity.pdbx_description
1 polymer ?
#
loop_
_entity_poly.entity_id
_entity_poly.type
_entity_poly.pdbx_seq_one_letter_code
_entity_poly.pdbx_strand_id
1 'polypeptide(L)'
;MKDFCIVGSGIAGSVIAKELAKENSVEIFDKAKGPGGRSSNRRYKDNLSFDHGLQYISPKSNKFRKFIQNLEKKKAVTRWENNHLDLTFEKKETSIKYIGNRGNNYISKYLIKNIKTNYKSTVTNVKFNSNYWVITLNNKDKVFFRNLVLTCPFPQLKKLSYKYLTKEIVNINPQMVPNITVMAVYKDCAQLPISSIKFDDSVIAWAAHENTKKRFISRKSLWTIQCTEKFSKKNINVIRKNKKKYEKIILKKFEALTGFQAKKVIFQNIHGWKYAYKKKKTRAIYNCTKLI
;
A
#
# COMPACT_ATOMS: atom_id res chain seq x y z
N MET A 1 -4.66 0.42 32.05
CA MET A 1 -4.99 1.06 30.76
C MET A 1 -3.69 1.31 30.00
N LYS A 2 -3.62 1.02 28.71
CA LYS A 2 -2.41 1.22 27.89
C LYS A 2 -2.31 2.66 27.40
N ASP A 3 -1.08 3.08 27.01
CA ASP A 3 -0.84 4.47 26.63
C ASP A 3 -1.33 4.81 25.23
N PHE A 4 -1.04 3.97 24.21
CA PHE A 4 -1.36 4.28 22.82
C PHE A 4 -2.13 3.17 22.10
N CYS A 5 -3.28 3.56 21.53
CA CYS A 5 -3.97 2.80 20.49
C CYS A 5 -3.57 3.34 19.12
N ILE A 6 -3.08 2.48 18.23
CA ILE A 6 -2.81 2.83 16.83
C ILE A 6 -3.76 2.09 15.91
N VAL A 7 -4.49 2.84 15.09
CA VAL A 7 -5.44 2.28 14.11
C VAL A 7 -4.78 2.25 12.74
N GLY A 8 -4.45 1.04 12.30
CA GLY A 8 -3.80 0.76 11.02
C GLY A 8 -2.32 0.35 11.15
N SER A 9 -1.98 -0.81 10.60
CA SER A 9 -0.63 -1.39 10.55
C SER A 9 0.05 -1.17 9.17
N GLY A 10 -0.30 -0.08 8.48
CA GLY A 10 0.41 0.41 7.30
C GLY A 10 1.77 1.00 7.68
N ILE A 11 2.57 1.45 6.70
CA ILE A 11 3.92 2.01 6.95
C ILE A 11 3.87 3.14 7.99
N ALA A 12 2.93 4.09 7.87
CA ALA A 12 2.81 5.20 8.82
C ALA A 12 2.55 4.71 10.26
N GLY A 13 1.53 3.87 10.45
CA GLY A 13 1.21 3.31 11.77
C GLY A 13 2.35 2.47 12.33
N SER A 14 3.06 1.71 11.48
CA SER A 14 4.20 0.89 11.92
C SER A 14 5.40 1.73 12.35
N VAL A 15 5.67 2.86 11.67
CA VAL A 15 6.75 3.77 12.06
C VAL A 15 6.43 4.45 13.38
N ILE A 16 5.21 5.00 13.52
CA ILE A 16 4.77 5.66 14.75
C ILE A 16 4.76 4.67 15.93
N ALA A 17 4.20 3.45 15.71
CA ALA A 17 4.18 2.42 16.73
C ALA A 17 5.58 2.08 17.25
N LYS A 18 6.56 1.92 16.34
CA LYS A 18 7.94 1.62 16.69
C LYS A 18 8.58 2.73 17.53
N GLU A 19 8.33 3.99 17.20
CA GLU A 19 8.89 5.12 17.96
C GLU A 19 8.24 5.24 19.33
N LEU A 20 6.91 5.17 19.41
CA LEU A 20 6.19 5.27 20.69
C LEU A 20 6.47 4.09 21.64
N ALA A 21 6.65 2.89 21.10
CA ALA A 21 6.91 1.69 21.90
C ALA A 21 8.30 1.66 22.58
N LYS A 22 9.15 2.68 22.38
CA LYS A 22 10.41 2.81 23.12
C LYS A 22 10.19 3.13 24.59
N GLU A 23 9.14 3.90 24.89
CA GLU A 23 8.88 4.43 26.24
C GLU A 23 7.42 4.22 26.70
N ASN A 24 6.56 3.71 25.83
CA ASN A 24 5.13 3.61 26.09
C ASN A 24 4.58 2.22 25.76
N SER A 25 3.48 1.88 26.40
CA SER A 25 2.69 0.71 26.03
C SER A 25 1.86 0.99 24.78
N VAL A 26 2.10 0.25 23.68
CA VAL A 26 1.46 0.46 22.39
C VAL A 26 0.73 -0.80 21.94
N GLU A 27 -0.46 -0.62 21.39
CA GLU A 27 -1.22 -1.69 20.76
C GLU A 27 -1.81 -1.23 19.43
N ILE A 28 -1.71 -2.08 18.41
CA ILE A 28 -2.16 -1.77 17.05
C ILE A 28 -3.43 -2.59 16.75
N PHE A 29 -4.41 -1.94 16.11
CA PHE A 29 -5.61 -2.61 15.57
C PHE A 29 -5.70 -2.38 14.06
N ASP A 30 -5.85 -3.47 13.30
CA ASP A 30 -6.01 -3.40 11.85
C ASP A 30 -7.13 -4.34 11.38
N LYS A 31 -7.99 -3.84 10.50
CA LYS A 31 -9.06 -4.62 9.87
C LYS A 31 -8.57 -5.70 8.91
N ALA A 32 -7.34 -5.58 8.40
CA ALA A 32 -6.73 -6.53 7.48
C ALA A 32 -6.29 -7.82 8.19
N LYS A 33 -5.96 -8.84 7.40
CA LYS A 33 -5.40 -10.11 7.89
C LYS A 33 -3.89 -10.04 8.20
N GLY A 34 -3.25 -8.91 7.95
CA GLY A 34 -1.81 -8.73 8.15
C GLY A 34 -1.36 -7.30 7.87
N PRO A 35 -0.09 -6.96 8.17
CA PRO A 35 0.43 -5.61 8.08
C PRO A 35 0.68 -5.17 6.64
N GLY A 36 0.85 -3.85 6.45
CA GLY A 36 1.26 -3.25 5.19
C GLY A 36 0.28 -2.21 4.65
N GLY A 37 -1.04 -2.35 4.90
CA GLY A 37 -2.03 -1.42 4.35
C GLY A 37 -1.87 -1.28 2.82
N ARG A 38 -1.55 -0.07 2.34
CA ARG A 38 -1.32 0.20 0.90
C ARG A 38 -0.01 -0.35 0.34
N SER A 39 0.86 -0.90 1.16
CA SER A 39 2.05 -1.67 0.75
C SER A 39 1.83 -3.19 0.83
N SER A 40 0.59 -3.64 0.81
CA SER A 40 0.24 -5.06 0.90
C SER A 40 0.83 -5.88 -0.22
N ASN A 41 1.25 -7.09 0.14
CA ASN A 41 1.71 -8.13 -0.77
C ASN A 41 0.67 -9.26 -0.79
N ARG A 42 0.41 -9.84 -1.94
CA ARG A 42 -0.50 -10.97 -2.12
C ARG A 42 0.27 -12.23 -2.47
N ARG A 43 0.12 -13.26 -1.66
CA ARG A 43 0.70 -14.59 -1.94
C ARG A 43 -0.13 -15.34 -2.97
N TYR A 44 0.57 -16.11 -3.79
CA TYR A 44 0.04 -17.10 -4.71
C TYR A 44 0.69 -18.44 -4.38
N LYS A 45 0.40 -19.51 -5.14
CA LYS A 45 0.98 -20.85 -4.96
C LYS A 45 2.52 -20.80 -5.00
N ASP A 46 3.16 -21.79 -4.42
CA ASP A 46 4.62 -22.02 -4.51
C ASP A 46 5.48 -20.82 -4.04
N ASN A 47 5.05 -20.12 -2.97
CA ASN A 47 5.71 -18.93 -2.43
C ASN A 47 5.78 -17.73 -3.39
N LEU A 48 5.13 -17.80 -4.54
CA LEU A 48 5.03 -16.69 -5.48
C LEU A 48 4.18 -15.56 -4.87
N SER A 49 4.51 -14.32 -5.16
CA SER A 49 3.78 -13.20 -4.58
C SER A 49 3.84 -11.93 -5.44
N PHE A 50 2.87 -11.05 -5.20
CA PHE A 50 2.69 -9.78 -5.90
C PHE A 50 2.62 -8.63 -4.92
N ASP A 51 3.35 -7.56 -5.17
CA ASP A 51 3.11 -6.28 -4.53
C ASP A 51 1.97 -5.55 -5.27
N HIS A 52 0.74 -5.77 -4.85
CA HIS A 52 -0.43 -5.24 -5.57
C HIS A 52 -0.83 -3.81 -5.18
N GLY A 53 -0.11 -3.21 -4.23
CA GLY A 53 -0.23 -1.79 -3.85
C GLY A 53 1.01 -1.00 -4.24
N LEU A 54 1.77 -0.55 -3.25
CA LEU A 54 3.07 0.10 -3.43
C LEU A 54 4.04 -0.83 -4.17
N GLN A 55 4.67 -0.33 -5.22
CA GLN A 55 5.58 -1.14 -6.03
C GLN A 55 7.04 -1.01 -5.59
N TYR A 56 7.44 0.20 -5.25
CA TYR A 56 8.78 0.54 -4.80
C TYR A 56 8.77 1.81 -3.95
N ILE A 57 9.88 2.08 -3.30
CA ILE A 57 10.15 3.30 -2.54
C ILE A 57 11.30 4.04 -3.20
N SER A 58 11.11 5.32 -3.50
CA SER A 58 12.16 6.23 -3.96
C SER A 58 12.27 7.40 -2.97
N PRO A 59 13.22 7.37 -2.02
CA PRO A 59 13.34 8.37 -0.98
C PRO A 59 13.90 9.67 -1.53
N LYS A 60 13.16 10.79 -1.38
CA LYS A 60 13.58 12.11 -1.90
C LYS A 60 14.29 12.96 -0.85
N SER A 61 13.82 12.97 0.41
CA SER A 61 14.43 13.77 1.48
C SER A 61 15.59 13.03 2.15
N ASN A 62 16.57 13.77 2.67
CA ASN A 62 17.73 13.20 3.37
C ASN A 62 17.31 12.36 4.59
N LYS A 63 16.33 12.84 5.37
CA LYS A 63 15.80 12.11 6.53
C LYS A 63 15.20 10.74 6.10
N PHE A 64 14.45 10.72 5.01
CA PHE A 64 13.85 9.49 4.51
C PHE A 64 14.89 8.57 3.87
N ARG A 65 15.92 9.09 3.19
CA ARG A 65 17.05 8.30 2.70
C ARG A 65 17.78 7.58 3.84
N LYS A 66 18.15 8.30 4.91
CA LYS A 66 18.78 7.70 6.10
C LYS A 66 17.92 6.60 6.72
N PHE A 67 16.61 6.81 6.80
CA PHE A 67 15.67 5.79 7.29
C PHE A 67 15.67 4.53 6.42
N ILE A 68 15.58 4.67 5.09
CA ILE A 68 15.61 3.53 4.16
C ILE A 68 16.97 2.83 4.18
N GLN A 69 18.07 3.54 4.22
CA GLN A 69 19.43 2.97 4.35
C GLN A 69 19.59 2.15 5.65
N ASN A 70 18.99 2.61 6.75
CA ASN A 70 18.98 1.83 8.00
C ASN A 70 18.18 0.54 7.85
N LEU A 71 17.03 0.57 7.17
CA LEU A 71 16.26 -0.63 6.86
C LEU A 71 17.01 -1.57 5.89
N GLU A 72 17.79 -1.04 4.95
CA GLU A 72 18.65 -1.81 4.03
C GLU A 72 19.76 -2.54 4.81
N LYS A 73 20.50 -1.86 5.69
CA LYS A 73 21.49 -2.47 6.59
C LYS A 73 20.90 -3.60 7.43
N LYS A 74 19.64 -3.47 7.84
CA LYS A 74 18.89 -4.47 8.61
C LYS A 74 18.19 -5.52 7.75
N LYS A 75 18.46 -5.56 6.44
CA LYS A 75 17.87 -6.48 5.46
C LYS A 75 16.33 -6.48 5.45
N ALA A 76 15.71 -5.37 5.84
CA ALA A 76 14.25 -5.20 5.74
C ALA A 76 13.81 -4.73 4.36
N VAL A 77 14.67 -3.98 3.67
CA VAL A 77 14.53 -3.56 2.28
C VAL A 77 15.78 -3.92 1.48
N THR A 78 15.64 -3.99 0.17
CA THR A 78 16.74 -4.14 -0.79
C THR A 78 16.54 -3.21 -1.98
N ARG A 79 17.58 -2.95 -2.75
CA ARG A 79 17.47 -2.21 -4.00
C ARG A 79 16.80 -3.07 -5.05
N TRP A 80 15.95 -2.46 -5.83
CA TRP A 80 15.37 -3.07 -7.01
C TRP A 80 16.12 -2.52 -8.23
N GLU A 81 17.17 -3.20 -8.58
CA GLU A 81 18.01 -2.91 -9.73
C GLU A 81 17.36 -3.50 -10.98
N ASN A 82 17.84 -3.17 -12.14
CA ASN A 82 17.49 -3.60 -13.48
C ASN A 82 16.73 -2.53 -14.31
N ASN A 83 16.33 -2.91 -15.50
CA ASN A 83 15.78 -2.01 -16.50
C ASN A 83 14.35 -1.55 -16.15
N HIS A 84 14.22 -0.27 -15.80
CA HIS A 84 12.94 0.40 -15.67
C HIS A 84 12.71 1.24 -16.91
N LEU A 85 11.71 0.86 -17.73
CA LEU A 85 11.38 1.56 -18.96
C LEU A 85 10.32 2.64 -18.68
N ASP A 86 10.53 3.83 -19.22
CA ASP A 86 9.53 4.90 -19.25
C ASP A 86 9.23 5.23 -20.72
N LEU A 87 8.11 4.72 -21.22
CA LEU A 87 7.66 4.93 -22.61
C LEU A 87 6.98 6.30 -22.78
N THR A 88 6.81 7.09 -21.71
CA THR A 88 6.22 8.45 -21.82
C THR A 88 7.26 9.49 -22.21
N PHE A 89 8.55 9.25 -21.97
CA PHE A 89 9.63 10.23 -22.18
C PHE A 89 10.91 9.64 -22.80
N GLU A 90 10.88 8.40 -23.24
CA GLU A 90 12.07 7.68 -23.78
C GLU A 90 13.31 7.74 -22.87
N LYS A 91 13.16 8.10 -21.60
CA LYS A 91 14.26 8.25 -20.63
C LYS A 91 14.31 7.06 -19.69
N LYS A 92 15.53 6.53 -19.48
CA LYS A 92 15.79 5.59 -18.37
C LYS A 92 15.60 6.33 -17.05
N GLU A 93 14.76 5.81 -16.17
CA GLU A 93 14.60 6.36 -14.83
C GLU A 93 15.81 5.98 -13.96
N THR A 94 16.64 6.95 -13.60
CA THR A 94 17.92 6.77 -12.85
C THR A 94 17.73 6.74 -11.33
N SER A 95 16.52 6.96 -10.82
CA SER A 95 16.26 6.98 -9.38
C SER A 95 16.38 5.60 -8.75
N ILE A 96 17.14 5.51 -7.65
CA ILE A 96 17.26 4.28 -6.87
C ILE A 96 15.89 3.88 -6.33
N LYS A 97 15.47 2.65 -6.63
CA LYS A 97 14.22 2.06 -6.15
C LYS A 97 14.52 1.02 -5.06
N TYR A 98 13.79 1.10 -3.96
CA TYR A 98 13.86 0.12 -2.87
C TYR A 98 12.56 -0.66 -2.77
N ILE A 99 12.66 -1.93 -2.41
CA ILE A 99 11.54 -2.84 -2.18
C ILE A 99 11.73 -3.57 -0.85
N GLY A 100 10.64 -3.98 -0.22
CA GLY A 100 10.70 -4.84 0.97
C GLY A 100 11.23 -6.22 0.60
N ASN A 101 12.13 -6.77 1.40
CA ASN A 101 12.90 -7.98 1.08
C ASN A 101 12.03 -9.24 0.84
N ARG A 102 10.91 -9.37 1.57
CA ARG A 102 9.95 -10.49 1.46
C ARG A 102 8.57 -10.06 0.96
N GLY A 103 8.48 -8.91 0.25
CA GLY A 103 7.27 -8.20 -0.11
C GLY A 103 7.24 -6.82 0.54
N ASN A 104 6.57 -5.85 -0.08
CA ASN A 104 6.58 -4.49 0.44
C ASN A 104 5.87 -4.34 1.82
N ASN A 105 4.97 -5.25 2.16
CA ASN A 105 4.39 -5.34 3.49
C ASN A 105 5.38 -5.79 4.58
N TYR A 106 6.50 -6.40 4.19
CA TYR A 106 7.53 -6.83 5.14
C TYR A 106 8.15 -5.65 5.90
N ILE A 107 8.17 -4.46 5.31
CA ILE A 107 8.64 -3.24 5.97
C ILE A 107 7.81 -2.97 7.24
N SER A 108 6.49 -2.96 7.12
CA SER A 108 5.60 -2.81 8.27
C SER A 108 5.77 -3.98 9.26
N LYS A 109 5.79 -5.21 8.76
CA LYS A 109 6.00 -6.41 9.61
C LYS A 109 7.29 -6.33 10.42
N TYR A 110 8.38 -5.88 9.79
CA TYR A 110 9.67 -5.70 10.45
C TYR A 110 9.63 -4.62 11.55
N LEU A 111 8.98 -3.49 11.26
CA LEU A 111 8.91 -2.37 12.19
C LEU A 111 8.12 -2.71 13.47
N ILE A 112 7.07 -3.53 13.35
CA ILE A 112 6.16 -3.85 14.47
C ILE A 112 6.34 -5.27 15.02
N LYS A 113 7.46 -5.94 14.72
CA LYS A 113 7.66 -7.37 15.07
C LYS A 113 7.45 -7.70 16.56
N ASN A 114 7.74 -6.75 17.46
CA ASN A 114 7.62 -6.91 18.91
C ASN A 114 6.45 -6.09 19.49
N ILE A 115 5.54 -5.58 18.66
CA ILE A 115 4.41 -4.76 19.13
C ILE A 115 3.13 -5.56 18.97
N LYS A 116 2.33 -5.61 20.03
CA LYS A 116 1.04 -6.30 20.02
C LYS A 116 0.15 -5.71 18.91
N THR A 117 -0.22 -6.57 17.94
CA THR A 117 -1.02 -6.17 16.78
C THR A 117 -2.20 -7.10 16.61
N ASN A 118 -3.41 -6.54 16.66
CA ASN A 118 -4.66 -7.25 16.51
C ASN A 118 -5.16 -7.09 15.06
N TYR A 119 -5.04 -8.15 14.28
CA TYR A 119 -5.57 -8.22 12.93
C TYR A 119 -7.03 -8.63 12.91
N LYS A 120 -7.73 -8.41 11.78
CA LYS A 120 -9.17 -8.61 11.63
C LYS A 120 -10.00 -7.82 12.65
N SER A 121 -9.43 -6.77 13.22
CA SER A 121 -10.00 -5.92 14.26
C SER A 121 -10.36 -4.56 13.66
N THR A 122 -11.61 -4.43 13.24
CA THR A 122 -12.09 -3.17 12.65
C THR A 122 -12.50 -2.20 13.75
N VAL A 123 -11.83 -1.06 13.83
CA VAL A 123 -12.29 0.04 14.68
C VAL A 123 -13.51 0.68 14.01
N THR A 124 -14.65 0.59 14.67
CA THR A 124 -15.95 1.06 14.15
C THR A 124 -16.43 2.33 14.77
N ASN A 125 -15.99 2.63 16.00
CA ASN A 125 -16.28 3.89 16.69
C ASN A 125 -15.15 4.27 17.64
N VAL A 126 -14.98 5.58 17.87
CA VAL A 126 -14.08 6.13 18.88
C VAL A 126 -14.82 7.21 19.68
N LYS A 127 -14.66 7.19 21.00
CA LYS A 127 -15.24 8.18 21.91
C LYS A 127 -14.19 8.60 22.92
N PHE A 128 -13.96 9.90 23.05
CA PHE A 128 -13.15 10.46 24.15
C PHE A 128 -14.03 10.64 25.38
N ASN A 129 -13.54 10.17 26.52
CA ASN A 129 -14.25 10.22 27.79
C ASN A 129 -13.34 10.86 28.85
N SER A 130 -13.41 12.17 28.98
CA SER A 130 -12.63 13.02 29.89
C SER A 130 -11.11 12.82 29.81
N ASN A 131 -10.59 11.64 30.14
CA ASN A 131 -9.16 11.37 30.26
C ASN A 131 -8.66 10.19 29.38
N TYR A 132 -9.54 9.51 28.66
CA TYR A 132 -9.18 8.34 27.86
C TYR A 132 -10.09 8.14 26.65
N TRP A 133 -9.58 7.38 25.70
CA TRP A 133 -10.32 6.97 24.52
C TRP A 133 -10.99 5.60 24.73
N VAL A 134 -12.25 5.53 24.39
CA VAL A 134 -13.03 4.29 24.26
C VAL A 134 -13.07 3.92 22.77
N ILE A 135 -12.48 2.78 22.42
CA ILE A 135 -12.39 2.30 21.04
C ILE A 135 -13.33 1.10 20.91
N THR A 136 -14.28 1.15 19.99
CA THR A 136 -15.17 0.02 19.69
C THR A 136 -14.62 -0.78 18.53
N LEU A 137 -14.45 -2.08 18.75
CA LEU A 137 -13.96 -3.05 17.77
C LEU A 137 -15.10 -3.92 17.25
N ASN A 138 -15.19 -4.08 15.93
CA ASN A 138 -16.16 -4.97 15.27
C ASN A 138 -17.63 -4.77 15.70
N ASN A 139 -17.98 -3.54 16.10
CA ASN A 139 -19.28 -3.15 16.68
C ASN A 139 -19.64 -3.81 18.03
N LYS A 140 -18.70 -4.46 18.72
CA LYS A 140 -18.95 -5.23 19.95
C LYS A 140 -18.02 -4.83 21.09
N ASP A 141 -16.76 -5.20 20.94
CA ASP A 141 -15.78 -5.10 22.03
C ASP A 141 -15.34 -3.67 22.24
N LYS A 142 -15.12 -3.27 23.49
CA LYS A 142 -14.58 -1.96 23.87
C LYS A 142 -13.21 -2.13 24.50
N VAL A 143 -12.26 -1.29 24.07
CA VAL A 143 -10.91 -1.21 24.65
C VAL A 143 -10.60 0.25 25.00
N PHE A 144 -9.72 0.45 25.98
CA PHE A 144 -9.48 1.74 26.62
C PHE A 144 -8.01 2.13 26.52
N PHE A 145 -7.72 3.36 26.08
CA PHE A 145 -6.37 3.88 25.90
C PHE A 145 -6.28 5.36 26.27
N ARG A 146 -5.11 5.79 26.77
CA ARG A 146 -4.87 7.22 27.04
C ARG A 146 -4.84 8.04 25.75
N ASN A 147 -4.22 7.51 24.71
CA ASN A 147 -4.01 8.21 23.45
C ASN A 147 -4.48 7.39 22.25
N LEU A 148 -4.94 8.08 21.20
CA LEU A 148 -5.40 7.47 19.95
C LEU A 148 -4.66 8.05 18.77
N VAL A 149 -4.06 7.17 17.94
CA VAL A 149 -3.41 7.52 16.66
C VAL A 149 -4.16 6.87 15.51
N LEU A 150 -4.67 7.67 14.58
CA LEU A 150 -5.39 7.22 13.40
C LEU A 150 -4.50 7.36 12.16
N THR A 151 -4.18 6.24 11.49
CA THR A 151 -3.34 6.20 10.27
C THR A 151 -4.08 5.74 9.03
N CYS A 152 -5.40 5.64 9.11
CA CYS A 152 -6.24 5.31 7.98
C CYS A 152 -6.34 6.47 6.96
N PRO A 153 -6.74 6.21 5.70
CA PRO A 153 -6.97 7.26 4.71
C PRO A 153 -7.99 8.30 5.18
N PHE A 154 -7.78 9.57 4.82
CA PHE A 154 -8.56 10.70 5.30
C PHE A 154 -10.09 10.53 5.26
N PRO A 155 -10.72 9.98 4.19
CA PRO A 155 -12.17 9.75 4.21
C PRO A 155 -12.64 8.76 5.28
N GLN A 156 -11.80 7.78 5.65
CA GLN A 156 -12.09 6.85 6.74
C GLN A 156 -11.85 7.50 8.10
N LEU A 157 -10.78 8.28 8.23
CA LEU A 157 -10.49 9.08 9.41
C LEU A 157 -11.65 10.04 9.69
N LYS A 158 -12.09 10.82 8.70
CA LYS A 158 -13.22 11.75 8.81
C LYS A 158 -14.49 11.04 9.31
N LYS A 159 -14.83 9.88 8.74
CA LYS A 159 -15.99 9.11 9.17
C LYS A 159 -15.90 8.66 10.62
N LEU A 160 -14.70 8.30 11.10
CA LEU A 160 -14.48 7.72 12.42
C LEU A 160 -14.38 8.78 13.52
N SER A 161 -13.78 9.94 13.24
CA SER A 161 -13.36 10.91 14.25
C SER A 161 -13.77 12.36 13.95
N TYR A 162 -14.76 12.59 13.09
CA TYR A 162 -15.12 13.93 12.62
C TYR A 162 -15.27 14.96 13.72
N LYS A 163 -15.97 14.63 14.81
CA LYS A 163 -16.23 15.53 15.94
C LYS A 163 -14.99 15.92 16.73
N TYR A 164 -13.86 15.24 16.52
CA TYR A 164 -12.58 15.53 17.17
C TYR A 164 -11.59 16.24 16.26
N LEU A 165 -11.96 16.49 14.99
CA LEU A 165 -11.09 17.15 14.03
C LEU A 165 -11.25 18.65 14.14
N THR A 166 -10.14 19.39 14.15
CA THR A 166 -10.17 20.85 14.07
C THR A 166 -10.66 21.31 12.69
N LYS A 167 -11.16 22.55 12.61
CA LYS A 167 -11.61 23.14 11.34
C LYS A 167 -10.52 23.11 10.28
N GLU A 168 -9.26 23.36 10.65
CA GLU A 168 -8.10 23.31 9.76
C GLU A 168 -7.92 21.92 9.16
N ILE A 169 -8.00 20.85 9.96
CA ILE A 169 -7.87 19.47 9.50
C ILE A 169 -9.03 19.09 8.57
N VAL A 170 -10.25 19.50 8.91
CA VAL A 170 -11.42 19.24 8.07
C VAL A 170 -11.28 19.93 6.70
N ASN A 171 -10.75 21.14 6.67
CA ASN A 171 -10.56 21.95 5.47
C ASN A 171 -9.45 21.43 4.56
N ILE A 172 -8.46 20.69 5.06
CA ILE A 172 -7.43 20.05 4.23
C ILE A 172 -8.06 19.14 3.16
N ASN A 173 -9.11 18.41 3.50
CA ASN A 173 -9.90 17.52 2.67
C ASN A 173 -9.13 16.92 1.45
N PRO A 174 -8.07 16.14 1.68
CA PRO A 174 -7.19 15.67 0.61
C PRO A 174 -7.97 14.78 -0.35
N GLN A 175 -7.92 15.14 -1.63
CA GLN A 175 -8.54 14.31 -2.67
C GLN A 175 -7.76 13.00 -2.84
N MET A 176 -8.41 11.90 -2.50
CA MET A 176 -7.85 10.56 -2.68
C MET A 176 -8.17 10.02 -4.07
N VAL A 177 -7.15 9.49 -4.71
CA VAL A 177 -7.23 8.90 -6.06
C VAL A 177 -7.33 7.38 -5.93
N PRO A 178 -8.27 6.73 -6.63
CA PRO A 178 -8.32 5.27 -6.69
C PRO A 178 -7.28 4.70 -7.65
N ASN A 179 -6.95 3.42 -7.46
CA ASN A 179 -6.16 2.65 -8.42
C ASN A 179 -6.75 1.24 -8.58
N ILE A 180 -6.79 0.75 -9.81
CA ILE A 180 -7.13 -0.63 -10.14
C ILE A 180 -5.84 -1.35 -10.50
N THR A 181 -5.63 -2.52 -9.91
CA THR A 181 -4.44 -3.34 -10.11
C THR A 181 -4.84 -4.75 -10.51
N VAL A 182 -4.26 -5.29 -11.58
CA VAL A 182 -4.36 -6.69 -11.97
C VAL A 182 -3.04 -7.39 -11.67
N MET A 183 -3.12 -8.55 -11.05
CA MET A 183 -2.02 -9.48 -10.87
C MET A 183 -2.21 -10.64 -11.82
N ALA A 184 -1.22 -10.98 -12.61
CA ALA A 184 -1.29 -12.06 -13.59
C ALA A 184 -0.05 -12.96 -13.54
N VAL A 185 -0.26 -14.27 -13.69
CA VAL A 185 0.79 -15.28 -13.89
C VAL A 185 0.66 -15.84 -15.29
N TYR A 186 1.73 -15.71 -16.04
CA TYR A 186 1.85 -16.28 -17.39
C TYR A 186 2.70 -17.56 -17.35
N LYS A 187 2.28 -18.60 -18.05
CA LYS A 187 3.08 -19.79 -18.32
C LYS A 187 3.82 -19.63 -19.65
N ASP A 188 4.89 -20.37 -19.81
CA ASP A 188 5.64 -20.51 -21.08
C ASP A 188 5.99 -19.15 -21.73
N CYS A 189 6.38 -18.17 -20.91
CA CYS A 189 6.80 -16.86 -21.36
C CYS A 189 8.28 -16.63 -21.07
N ALA A 190 8.97 -16.00 -22.02
CA ALA A 190 10.35 -15.58 -21.83
C ALA A 190 10.48 -14.66 -20.59
N GLN A 191 11.53 -14.87 -19.83
CA GLN A 191 11.88 -13.96 -18.72
C GLN A 191 12.53 -12.72 -19.33
N LEU A 192 11.77 -11.63 -19.39
CA LEU A 192 12.32 -10.36 -19.87
C LEU A 192 13.18 -9.71 -18.78
N PRO A 193 14.35 -9.15 -19.12
CA PRO A 193 15.20 -8.43 -18.18
C PRO A 193 14.67 -7.00 -17.88
N ILE A 194 13.35 -6.86 -17.90
CA ILE A 194 12.62 -5.61 -17.67
C ILE A 194 11.95 -5.69 -16.30
N SER A 195 12.29 -4.75 -15.42
CA SER A 195 11.74 -4.69 -14.07
C SER A 195 10.38 -4.02 -14.02
N SER A 196 10.23 -2.92 -14.71
CA SER A 196 8.94 -2.24 -14.82
C SER A 196 8.84 -1.44 -16.11
N ILE A 197 7.60 -1.21 -16.53
CA ILE A 197 7.27 -0.41 -17.70
C ILE A 197 6.24 0.64 -17.27
N LYS A 198 6.53 1.91 -17.55
CA LYS A 198 5.56 2.99 -17.49
C LYS A 198 5.04 3.22 -18.91
N PHE A 199 3.73 3.20 -19.08
CA PHE A 199 3.07 3.30 -20.36
C PHE A 199 2.50 4.69 -20.60
N ASP A 200 2.52 5.11 -21.86
CA ASP A 200 1.67 6.21 -22.36
C ASP A 200 0.40 5.58 -22.97
N ASP A 201 -0.57 5.29 -22.11
CA ASP A 201 -1.81 4.61 -22.50
C ASP A 201 -3.00 5.09 -21.68
N SER A 202 -4.21 4.92 -22.22
CA SER A 202 -5.45 5.35 -21.55
C SER A 202 -5.94 4.41 -20.45
N VAL A 203 -5.53 3.13 -20.47
CA VAL A 203 -5.97 2.09 -19.53
C VAL A 203 -4.88 1.74 -18.53
N ILE A 204 -3.68 1.43 -19.03
CA ILE A 204 -2.54 0.94 -18.22
C ILE A 204 -1.54 2.08 -18.06
N ALA A 205 -1.22 2.41 -16.80
CA ALA A 205 -0.21 3.40 -16.48
C ALA A 205 1.17 2.76 -16.25
N TRP A 206 1.18 1.56 -15.64
CA TRP A 206 2.42 0.98 -15.18
C TRP A 206 2.31 -0.53 -14.96
N ALA A 207 3.40 -1.26 -15.19
CA ALA A 207 3.49 -2.67 -14.85
C ALA A 207 4.85 -3.04 -14.25
N ALA A 208 4.84 -3.98 -13.31
CA ALA A 208 6.03 -4.57 -12.69
C ALA A 208 6.16 -6.04 -13.02
N HIS A 209 7.36 -6.47 -13.35
CA HIS A 209 7.75 -7.86 -13.44
C HIS A 209 8.23 -8.34 -12.07
N GLU A 210 7.39 -9.06 -11.34
CA GLU A 210 7.64 -9.46 -9.95
C GLU A 210 8.86 -10.37 -9.80
N ASN A 211 9.19 -11.18 -10.82
CA ASN A 211 10.37 -12.05 -10.84
C ASN A 211 11.68 -11.26 -10.66
N THR A 212 11.76 -10.04 -11.20
CA THR A 212 12.97 -9.21 -11.13
C THR A 212 13.24 -8.65 -9.72
N LYS A 213 12.26 -8.75 -8.82
CA LYS A 213 12.44 -8.43 -7.39
C LYS A 213 13.23 -9.50 -6.63
N LYS A 214 13.59 -10.61 -7.29
CA LYS A 214 14.45 -11.72 -6.80
C LYS A 214 13.99 -12.31 -5.45
N ARG A 215 12.69 -12.38 -5.20
CA ARG A 215 12.10 -12.92 -3.97
C ARG A 215 11.75 -14.39 -4.07
N PHE A 216 11.70 -14.91 -5.27
CA PHE A 216 11.41 -16.30 -5.61
C PHE A 216 12.04 -16.65 -6.95
N ILE A 217 12.21 -17.95 -7.22
CA ILE A 217 12.64 -18.48 -8.51
C ILE A 217 11.42 -19.13 -9.17
N SER A 218 11.14 -18.79 -10.42
CA SER A 218 10.03 -19.35 -11.17
C SER A 218 10.27 -19.26 -12.68
N ARG A 219 9.88 -20.29 -13.41
CA ARG A 219 9.80 -20.26 -14.89
C ARG A 219 8.55 -19.50 -15.37
N LYS A 220 7.55 -19.29 -14.50
CA LYS A 220 6.35 -18.50 -14.77
C LYS A 220 6.70 -17.02 -14.68
N SER A 221 6.12 -16.20 -15.54
CA SER A 221 6.29 -14.73 -15.50
C SER A 221 5.14 -14.09 -14.74
N LEU A 222 5.45 -13.33 -13.68
CA LEU A 222 4.48 -12.69 -12.81
C LEU A 222 4.47 -11.18 -13.01
N TRP A 223 3.31 -10.63 -13.30
CA TRP A 223 3.13 -9.21 -13.55
C TRP A 223 2.09 -8.57 -12.63
N THR A 224 2.43 -7.44 -12.07
CA THR A 224 1.50 -6.51 -11.42
C THR A 224 1.25 -5.34 -12.35
N ILE A 225 0.01 -5.19 -12.81
CA ILE A 225 -0.41 -4.21 -13.82
C ILE A 225 -1.32 -3.18 -13.15
N GLN A 226 -0.92 -1.91 -13.13
CA GLN A 226 -1.66 -0.80 -12.53
C GLN A 226 -2.29 0.09 -13.59
N CYS A 227 -3.58 0.37 -13.43
CA CYS A 227 -4.33 1.19 -14.36
C CYS A 227 -4.08 2.70 -14.14
N THR A 228 -4.42 3.49 -15.16
CA THR A 228 -4.39 4.95 -15.11
C THR A 228 -5.39 5.49 -14.08
N GLU A 229 -5.16 6.72 -13.63
CA GLU A 229 -6.10 7.43 -12.74
C GLU A 229 -7.48 7.56 -13.39
N LYS A 230 -7.54 7.95 -14.68
CA LYS A 230 -8.78 8.14 -15.43
C LYS A 230 -9.59 6.85 -15.50
N PHE A 231 -8.96 5.75 -15.92
CA PHE A 231 -9.62 4.44 -15.98
C PHE A 231 -10.08 3.96 -14.59
N SER A 232 -9.24 4.13 -13.58
CA SER A 232 -9.54 3.72 -12.21
C SER A 232 -10.72 4.50 -11.62
N LYS A 233 -10.76 5.82 -11.78
CA LYS A 233 -11.88 6.66 -11.32
C LYS A 233 -13.22 6.22 -11.93
N LYS A 234 -13.23 5.97 -13.24
CA LYS A 234 -14.44 5.55 -13.97
C LYS A 234 -14.97 4.19 -13.48
N ASN A 235 -14.08 3.27 -13.11
CA ASN A 235 -14.44 1.86 -12.95
C ASN A 235 -14.38 1.32 -11.50
N ILE A 236 -13.80 2.07 -10.54
CA ILE A 236 -13.54 1.57 -9.18
C ILE A 236 -14.78 1.05 -8.44
N ASN A 237 -15.95 1.63 -8.67
CA ASN A 237 -17.19 1.26 -8.01
C ASN A 237 -17.84 0.00 -8.62
N VAL A 238 -17.58 -0.30 -9.88
CA VAL A 238 -18.21 -1.40 -10.62
C VAL A 238 -17.34 -2.64 -10.75
N ILE A 239 -16.01 -2.53 -10.58
CA ILE A 239 -15.09 -3.67 -10.75
C ILE A 239 -15.38 -4.83 -9.79
N ARG A 240 -15.87 -4.56 -8.58
CA ARG A 240 -16.17 -5.61 -7.58
C ARG A 240 -17.24 -6.58 -8.05
N LYS A 241 -18.25 -6.07 -8.78
CA LYS A 241 -19.35 -6.87 -9.35
C LYS A 241 -18.94 -7.54 -10.68
N ASN A 242 -17.96 -6.99 -11.39
CA ASN A 242 -17.61 -7.38 -12.77
C ASN A 242 -16.14 -7.76 -12.93
N LYS A 243 -15.53 -8.42 -11.95
CA LYS A 243 -14.08 -8.70 -11.92
C LYS A 243 -13.55 -9.34 -13.21
N LYS A 244 -14.15 -10.45 -13.63
CA LYS A 244 -13.73 -11.20 -14.85
C LYS A 244 -13.75 -10.34 -16.11
N LYS A 245 -14.75 -9.47 -16.27
CA LYS A 245 -14.85 -8.53 -17.40
C LYS A 245 -13.64 -7.59 -17.43
N TYR A 246 -13.34 -6.95 -16.29
CA TYR A 246 -12.25 -5.97 -16.21
C TYR A 246 -10.87 -6.62 -16.25
N GLU A 247 -10.68 -7.80 -15.69
CA GLU A 247 -9.47 -8.60 -15.86
C GLU A 247 -9.20 -8.86 -17.34
N LYS A 248 -10.21 -9.32 -18.10
CA LYS A 248 -10.11 -9.57 -19.55
C LYS A 248 -9.75 -8.30 -20.33
N ILE A 249 -10.39 -7.16 -20.05
CA ILE A 249 -10.11 -5.88 -20.71
C ILE A 249 -8.66 -5.45 -20.48
N ILE A 250 -8.20 -5.48 -19.22
CA ILE A 250 -6.86 -5.02 -18.85
C ILE A 250 -5.79 -5.96 -19.41
N LEU A 251 -6.00 -7.28 -19.36
CA LEU A 251 -5.04 -8.25 -19.90
C LEU A 251 -4.93 -8.22 -21.41
N LYS A 252 -6.04 -8.04 -22.16
CA LYS A 252 -5.99 -7.82 -23.60
C LYS A 252 -5.24 -6.51 -23.95
N LYS A 253 -5.42 -5.46 -23.17
CA LYS A 253 -4.68 -4.22 -23.37
C LYS A 253 -3.19 -4.40 -23.07
N PHE A 254 -2.84 -5.16 -22.03
CA PHE A 254 -1.45 -5.49 -21.70
C PHE A 254 -0.80 -6.34 -22.81
N GLU A 255 -1.53 -7.30 -23.37
CA GLU A 255 -1.11 -8.08 -24.54
C GLU A 255 -0.79 -7.18 -25.73
N ALA A 256 -1.68 -6.25 -26.06
CA ALA A 256 -1.48 -5.32 -27.17
C ALA A 256 -0.26 -4.39 -26.99
N LEU A 257 0.07 -4.03 -25.74
CA LEU A 257 1.20 -3.15 -25.44
C LEU A 257 2.56 -3.89 -25.30
N THR A 258 2.54 -5.19 -25.03
CA THR A 258 3.76 -5.95 -24.66
C THR A 258 3.99 -7.22 -25.45
N GLY A 259 3.00 -7.71 -26.20
CA GLY A 259 3.04 -9.02 -26.87
C GLY A 259 2.81 -10.22 -25.92
N PHE A 260 2.62 -10.01 -24.60
CA PHE A 260 2.29 -11.10 -23.67
C PHE A 260 0.90 -11.64 -23.93
N GLN A 261 0.80 -12.84 -24.46
CA GLN A 261 -0.48 -13.42 -24.88
C GLN A 261 -1.41 -13.74 -23.71
N ALA A 262 -2.58 -13.12 -23.68
CA ALA A 262 -3.57 -13.30 -22.61
C ALA A 262 -4.04 -14.77 -22.44
N LYS A 263 -4.02 -15.59 -23.51
CA LYS A 263 -4.31 -17.04 -23.48
C LYS A 263 -3.32 -17.85 -22.65
N LYS A 264 -2.10 -17.34 -22.39
CA LYS A 264 -1.10 -17.98 -21.54
C LYS A 264 -1.25 -17.66 -20.05
N VAL A 265 -2.25 -16.88 -19.67
CA VAL A 265 -2.53 -16.54 -18.26
C VAL A 265 -3.13 -17.72 -17.53
N ILE A 266 -2.45 -18.20 -16.50
CA ILE A 266 -2.89 -19.33 -15.64
C ILE A 266 -3.44 -18.85 -14.29
N PHE A 267 -3.24 -17.61 -13.93
CA PHE A 267 -3.82 -16.96 -12.77
C PHE A 267 -4.00 -15.48 -13.05
N GLN A 268 -5.13 -14.96 -12.61
CA GLN A 268 -5.39 -13.52 -12.60
C GLN A 268 -6.21 -13.13 -11.38
N ASN A 269 -5.99 -11.94 -10.88
CA ASN A 269 -6.78 -11.36 -9.80
C ASN A 269 -6.75 -9.84 -9.88
N ILE A 270 -7.92 -9.22 -9.76
CA ILE A 270 -8.08 -7.78 -9.76
C ILE A 270 -8.33 -7.22 -8.36
N HIS A 271 -7.67 -6.12 -8.02
CA HIS A 271 -7.85 -5.40 -6.77
C HIS A 271 -8.15 -3.92 -7.03
N GLY A 272 -9.13 -3.38 -6.32
CA GLY A 272 -9.49 -1.95 -6.38
C GLY A 272 -9.09 -1.23 -5.09
N TRP A 273 -8.16 -0.31 -5.19
CA TRP A 273 -7.77 0.60 -4.12
C TRP A 273 -8.61 1.88 -4.20
N LYS A 274 -9.67 1.99 -3.40
CA LYS A 274 -10.54 3.18 -3.40
C LYS A 274 -9.79 4.46 -2.98
N TYR A 275 -8.81 4.34 -2.10
CA TYR A 275 -8.01 5.43 -1.54
C TYR A 275 -6.52 5.13 -1.70
N ALA A 276 -6.04 4.98 -2.95
CA ALA A 276 -4.68 4.55 -3.25
C ALA A 276 -3.63 5.60 -2.85
N TYR A 277 -3.77 6.82 -3.33
CA TYR A 277 -2.84 7.91 -3.06
C TYR A 277 -3.55 9.27 -3.05
N LYS A 278 -2.84 10.31 -2.60
CA LYS A 278 -3.31 11.70 -2.56
C LYS A 278 -2.94 12.41 -3.85
N LYS A 279 -3.82 13.19 -4.42
CA LYS A 279 -3.52 14.07 -5.56
C LYS A 279 -2.50 15.14 -5.15
N LYS A 280 -1.48 15.40 -5.99
CA LYS A 280 -0.28 16.19 -5.64
C LYS A 280 -0.50 17.63 -5.16
N LYS A 281 -1.67 18.26 -5.35
CA LYS A 281 -1.90 19.70 -5.17
C LYS A 281 -2.27 20.19 -3.76
N THR A 282 -2.17 19.38 -2.71
CA THR A 282 -2.46 19.86 -1.35
C THR A 282 -1.17 19.89 -0.52
N ARG A 283 -0.63 21.07 -0.21
CA ARG A 283 0.37 21.23 0.86
C ARG A 283 -0.26 20.73 2.15
N ALA A 284 0.32 19.72 2.77
CA ALA A 284 -0.05 19.34 4.12
C ALA A 284 0.63 20.34 5.05
N ILE A 285 -0.15 21.14 5.76
CA ILE A 285 0.33 21.95 6.87
C ILE A 285 0.41 20.99 8.06
N TYR A 286 1.61 20.69 8.50
CA TYR A 286 1.85 19.93 9.73
C TYR A 286 2.10 20.93 10.85
N ASN A 287 1.07 21.41 11.51
CA ASN A 287 1.21 21.97 12.83
C ASN A 287 0.84 20.88 13.84
N CYS A 288 1.87 20.19 14.31
CA CYS A 288 1.77 19.25 15.41
C CYS A 288 1.92 20.04 16.73
N THR A 289 1.04 21.01 16.98
CA THR A 289 0.92 21.67 18.26
C THR A 289 -0.47 21.38 18.81
N LYS A 290 -0.50 20.54 19.85
CA LYS A 290 -1.67 20.17 20.65
C LYS A 290 -2.71 19.29 19.93
N LEU A 291 -2.42 17.99 19.80
CA LEU A 291 -3.40 16.96 20.11
C LEU A 291 -3.09 16.50 21.54
N ILE A 292 -3.68 17.17 22.49
CA ILE A 292 -3.80 16.68 23.87
C ILE A 292 -4.93 15.65 23.89
#